data_8dc8b4acb50d6f392005bd954c94f494
#
_entry.id   8dc8b4acb50d6f392005bd954c94f494
#
_cell.length_a   1.000
_cell.length_b   1.000
_cell.length_c   1.000
_cell.angle_alpha   90.00
_cell.angle_beta   90.00
_cell.angle_gamma   90.00
#
_symmetry.space_group_name_H-M   'P 1'
#
loop_
_entity.id
_entity.type
_entity.pdbx_description
1 polymer ?
#
loop_
_entity_poly.entity_id
_entity_poly.type
_entity_poly.pdbx_seq_one_letter_code
_entity_poly.pdbx_strand_id
1 'polypeptide(L)'
;IKMAGKWLIFEEWKRQLTSIANEYNTPLWDFNTIDQYSTESPPPLGDKNSQLKWYWEPAHYRQELGDLMLASMLNRDCGTEHHHLRFGSQIDIITLQDHLNIIALKLKQFMSEHPEVINRLMN
;
A
#
# COMPACT_ATOMS: atom_id res chain seq x y z
N ILE A 1 -16.39 2.75 13.84
CA ILE A 1 -16.50 1.40 14.43
C ILE A 1 -16.32 0.31 13.37
N LYS A 2 -17.03 0.34 12.21
CA LYS A 2 -16.85 -0.66 11.13
C LYS A 2 -15.44 -0.64 10.50
N MET A 3 -14.82 0.53 10.37
CA MET A 3 -13.45 0.66 9.84
C MET A 3 -12.40 0.12 10.82
N ALA A 4 -12.55 0.34 12.13
CA ALA A 4 -11.62 -0.17 13.12
C ALA A 4 -11.54 -1.70 13.14
N GLY A 5 -12.68 -2.40 12.98
CA GLY A 5 -12.70 -3.85 12.89
C GLY A 5 -11.98 -4.40 11.66
N LYS A 6 -12.15 -3.75 10.51
CA LYS A 6 -11.45 -4.14 9.27
C LYS A 6 -9.95 -3.89 9.35
N TRP A 7 -9.53 -2.82 10.05
CA TRP A 7 -8.13 -2.52 10.27
C TRP A 7 -7.44 -3.61 11.11
N LEU A 8 -8.07 -4.05 12.19
CA LEU A 8 -7.54 -5.13 13.03
C LEU A 8 -7.39 -6.45 12.24
N ILE A 9 -8.35 -6.77 11.37
CA ILE A 9 -8.26 -7.95 10.49
C ILE A 9 -7.09 -7.81 9.52
N PHE A 10 -6.88 -6.61 8.97
CA PHE A 10 -5.77 -6.33 8.06
C PHE A 10 -4.40 -6.47 8.74
N GLU A 11 -4.25 -5.96 9.97
CA GLU A 11 -3.03 -6.14 10.75
C GLU A 11 -2.79 -7.61 11.09
N GLU A 12 -3.82 -8.34 11.50
CA GLU A 12 -3.73 -9.76 11.82
C GLU A 12 -3.33 -10.59 10.60
N TRP A 13 -3.90 -10.29 9.44
CA TRP A 13 -3.50 -10.91 8.18
C TRP A 13 -2.01 -10.70 7.88
N LYS A 14 -1.49 -9.49 8.05
CA LYS A 14 -0.06 -9.21 7.88
C LYS A 14 0.80 -9.99 8.88
N ARG A 15 0.36 -10.12 10.15
CA ARG A 15 1.06 -10.92 11.17
C ARG A 15 1.15 -12.39 10.76
N GLN A 16 0.06 -12.95 10.28
CA GLN A 16 0.03 -14.35 9.84
C GLN A 16 0.94 -14.58 8.62
N LEU A 17 0.88 -13.72 7.62
CA LEU A 17 1.77 -13.82 6.45
C LEU A 17 3.24 -13.70 6.84
N THR A 18 3.58 -12.79 7.74
CA THR A 18 4.96 -12.61 8.21
C THR A 18 5.44 -13.84 8.98
N SER A 19 4.59 -14.44 9.80
CA SER A 19 4.90 -15.69 10.52
C SER A 19 5.18 -16.83 9.56
N ILE A 20 4.34 -17.01 8.54
CA ILE A 20 4.52 -18.04 7.51
C ILE A 20 5.82 -17.80 6.73
N ALA A 21 6.06 -16.57 6.27
CA ALA A 21 7.28 -16.23 5.55
C ALA A 21 8.55 -16.51 6.39
N ASN A 22 8.50 -16.21 7.68
CA ASN A 22 9.59 -16.50 8.60
C ASN A 22 9.81 -18.01 8.78
N GLU A 23 8.73 -18.79 8.92
CA GLU A 23 8.81 -20.27 9.04
C GLU A 23 9.50 -20.89 7.82
N TYR A 24 9.21 -20.40 6.63
CA TYR A 24 9.81 -20.89 5.37
C TYR A 24 11.09 -20.15 4.96
N ASN A 25 11.63 -19.27 5.82
CA ASN A 25 12.80 -18.45 5.55
C ASN A 25 12.71 -17.74 4.17
N THR A 26 11.55 -17.18 3.88
CA THR A 26 11.24 -16.52 2.61
C THR A 26 11.11 -15.03 2.82
N PRO A 27 11.77 -14.19 1.99
CA PRO A 27 11.59 -12.73 2.06
C PRO A 27 10.14 -12.34 1.80
N LEU A 28 9.60 -11.46 2.63
CA LEU A 28 8.26 -10.89 2.46
C LEU A 28 8.36 -9.38 2.24
N TRP A 29 7.74 -8.90 1.18
CA TRP A 29 7.66 -7.48 0.86
C TRP A 29 6.24 -6.99 1.00
N ASP A 30 6.06 -5.88 1.70
CA ASP A 30 4.79 -5.19 1.85
C ASP A 30 4.76 -3.92 1.01
N PHE A 31 3.90 -3.91 0.00
CA PHE A 31 3.61 -2.77 -0.87
C PHE A 31 2.24 -2.14 -0.53
N ASN A 32 1.51 -2.72 0.41
CA ASN A 32 0.21 -2.21 0.83
C ASN A 32 0.39 -1.23 1.99
N THR A 33 0.86 -0.04 1.66
CA THR A 33 1.13 1.07 2.58
C THR A 33 0.33 2.30 2.18
N ILE A 34 0.34 3.33 3.02
CA ILE A 34 -0.25 4.64 2.70
C ILE A 34 0.86 5.51 2.10
N ASP A 35 0.81 5.72 0.80
CA ASP A 35 1.82 6.46 0.04
C ASP A 35 1.20 7.14 -1.18
N GLN A 36 2.04 7.82 -1.98
CA GLN A 36 1.60 8.51 -3.19
C GLN A 36 0.96 7.61 -4.26
N TYR A 37 1.22 6.31 -4.22
CA TYR A 37 0.65 5.35 -5.18
C TYR A 37 -0.74 4.91 -4.73
N SER A 38 -0.87 4.50 -3.47
CA SER A 38 -2.12 4.01 -2.88
C SER A 38 -3.14 5.13 -2.62
N THR A 39 -2.70 6.39 -2.54
CA THR A 39 -3.54 7.56 -2.28
C THR A 39 -3.83 8.39 -3.53
N GLU A 40 -3.57 7.86 -4.71
CA GLU A 40 -3.91 8.51 -5.97
C GLU A 40 -5.42 8.83 -6.01
N SER A 41 -5.74 10.09 -6.31
CA SER A 41 -7.14 10.55 -6.35
C SER A 41 -7.89 9.89 -7.50
N PRO A 42 -9.01 9.21 -7.24
CA PRO A 42 -9.82 8.64 -8.31
C PRO A 42 -10.42 9.73 -9.19
N PRO A 43 -10.68 9.43 -10.47
CA PRO A 43 -11.39 10.35 -11.34
C PRO A 43 -12.73 10.78 -10.75
N PRO A 44 -13.24 11.97 -11.11
CA PRO A 44 -14.57 12.42 -10.68
C PRO A 44 -15.66 11.41 -11.04
N LEU A 45 -16.69 11.34 -10.23
CA LEU A 45 -17.80 10.44 -10.48
C LEU A 45 -18.46 10.74 -11.85
N GLY A 46 -18.57 9.70 -12.68
CA GLY A 46 -19.10 9.83 -14.05
C GLY A 46 -18.05 10.10 -15.12
N ASP A 47 -16.82 10.40 -14.77
CA ASP A 47 -15.71 10.50 -15.73
C ASP A 47 -15.28 9.09 -16.17
N LYS A 48 -15.57 8.78 -17.44
CA LYS A 48 -15.21 7.49 -18.06
C LYS A 48 -13.93 7.56 -18.91
N ASN A 49 -13.34 8.74 -19.03
CA ASN A 49 -12.20 8.98 -19.91
C ASN A 49 -10.87 9.07 -19.15
N SER A 50 -10.89 9.58 -17.94
CA SER A 50 -9.70 9.64 -17.09
C SER A 50 -9.40 8.29 -16.46
N GLN A 51 -8.12 7.99 -16.33
CA GLN A 51 -7.64 6.74 -15.77
C GLN A 51 -6.66 7.04 -14.64
N LEU A 52 -6.65 6.15 -13.64
CA LEU A 52 -5.60 6.16 -12.62
C LEU A 52 -4.24 5.84 -13.28
N LYS A 53 -3.19 6.46 -12.77
CA LYS A 53 -1.82 6.25 -13.25
C LYS A 53 -1.28 4.90 -12.82
N TRP A 54 -1.54 4.51 -11.57
CA TRP A 54 -0.90 3.37 -10.92
C TRP A 54 -1.77 2.12 -10.85
N TYR A 55 -3.10 2.29 -10.92
CA TYR A 55 -4.07 1.21 -10.78
C TYR A 55 -5.06 1.18 -11.93
N TRP A 56 -5.54 -0.01 -12.26
CA TRP A 56 -6.71 -0.19 -13.12
C TRP A 56 -8.00 0.05 -12.31
N GLU A 57 -7.99 -0.48 -11.10
CA GLU A 57 -9.04 -0.36 -10.09
C GLU A 57 -8.43 -0.74 -8.72
N PRO A 58 -9.13 -0.64 -7.57
CA PRO A 58 -8.51 -0.76 -6.25
C PRO A 58 -7.71 -2.03 -5.95
N ALA A 59 -7.93 -3.11 -6.71
CA ALA A 59 -7.26 -4.39 -6.46
C ALA A 59 -6.16 -4.74 -7.49
N HIS A 60 -6.14 -4.09 -8.66
CA HIS A 60 -5.19 -4.42 -9.73
C HIS A 60 -4.33 -3.23 -10.11
N TYR A 61 -3.03 -3.35 -9.87
CA TYR A 61 -2.05 -2.35 -10.27
C TYR A 61 -1.67 -2.47 -11.74
N ARG A 62 -1.19 -1.36 -12.30
CA ARG A 62 -0.67 -1.29 -13.67
C ARG A 62 0.78 -1.78 -13.72
N GLN A 63 1.25 -2.06 -14.94
CA GLN A 63 2.61 -2.52 -15.18
C GLN A 63 3.66 -1.60 -14.56
N GLU A 64 3.50 -0.29 -14.69
CA GLU A 64 4.44 0.71 -14.17
C GLU A 64 4.65 0.59 -12.66
N LEU A 65 3.58 0.30 -11.91
CA LEU A 65 3.70 0.07 -10.47
C LEU A 65 4.35 -1.29 -10.18
N GLY A 66 4.04 -2.31 -10.97
CA GLY A 66 4.69 -3.62 -10.89
C GLY A 66 6.19 -3.55 -11.14
N ASP A 67 6.64 -2.75 -12.10
CA ASP A 67 8.05 -2.52 -12.39
C ASP A 67 8.77 -1.85 -11.21
N LEU A 68 8.12 -0.90 -10.52
CA LEU A 68 8.66 -0.30 -9.30
C LEU A 68 8.73 -1.30 -8.13
N MET A 69 7.75 -2.20 -7.99
CA MET A 69 7.80 -3.28 -7.01
C MET A 69 9.02 -4.19 -7.27
N LEU A 70 9.20 -4.61 -8.51
CA LEU A 70 10.33 -5.45 -8.91
C LEU A 70 11.68 -4.72 -8.70
N ALA A 71 11.76 -3.45 -9.06
CA ALA A 71 12.96 -2.64 -8.83
C ALA A 71 13.33 -2.58 -7.34
N SER A 72 12.33 -2.41 -6.47
CA SER A 72 12.53 -2.40 -5.02
C SER A 72 13.01 -3.76 -4.50
N MET A 73 12.36 -4.86 -4.90
CA MET A 73 12.68 -6.21 -4.45
C MET A 73 14.04 -6.69 -4.95
N LEU A 74 14.40 -6.37 -6.19
CA LEU A 74 15.65 -6.82 -6.81
C LEU A 74 16.81 -5.85 -6.58
N ASN A 75 16.57 -4.72 -5.93
CA ASN A 75 17.54 -3.64 -5.77
C ASN A 75 18.19 -3.23 -7.10
N ARG A 76 17.41 -3.21 -8.18
CA ARG A 76 17.86 -2.90 -9.54
C ARG A 76 17.08 -1.72 -10.09
N ASP A 77 17.76 -0.97 -10.95
CA ASP A 77 17.11 -0.02 -11.84
C ASP A 77 16.53 -0.79 -13.03
N CYS A 78 15.22 -0.83 -13.14
CA CYS A 78 14.54 -1.49 -14.26
C CYS A 78 14.35 -0.55 -15.46
N GLY A 79 15.15 0.52 -15.56
CA GLY A 79 15.08 1.48 -16.68
C GLY A 79 13.80 2.31 -16.71
N THR A 80 13.09 2.41 -15.60
CA THR A 80 11.91 3.24 -15.48
C THR A 80 12.32 4.70 -15.20
N GLU A 81 11.55 5.65 -15.69
CA GLU A 81 11.76 7.08 -15.36
C GLU A 81 11.68 7.37 -13.85
N HIS A 82 11.20 6.40 -13.08
CA HIS A 82 10.94 6.50 -11.64
C HIS A 82 11.88 5.64 -10.78
N HIS A 83 13.04 5.25 -11.27
CA HIS A 83 14.00 4.39 -10.57
C HIS A 83 14.42 4.89 -9.18
N HIS A 84 14.30 6.19 -8.93
CA HIS A 84 14.57 6.81 -7.63
C HIS A 84 13.37 6.74 -6.65
N LEU A 85 12.19 6.34 -7.12
CA LEU A 85 10.95 6.30 -6.34
C LEU A 85 10.69 4.91 -5.76
N ARG A 86 11.67 4.37 -5.05
CA ARG A 86 11.49 3.09 -4.37
C ARG A 86 10.37 3.17 -3.34
N PHE A 87 9.57 2.12 -3.27
CA PHE A 87 8.52 1.99 -2.28
C PHE A 87 8.37 0.55 -1.82
N GLY A 88 7.49 0.32 -0.85
CA GLY A 88 7.38 -0.97 -0.19
C GLY A 88 8.46 -1.17 0.87
N SER A 89 8.29 -2.17 1.67
CA SER A 89 9.20 -2.53 2.75
C SER A 89 9.35 -4.04 2.84
N GLN A 90 10.57 -4.51 2.95
CA GLN A 90 10.80 -5.89 3.37
C GLN A 90 10.51 -5.97 4.87
N ILE A 91 9.65 -6.90 5.25
CA ILE A 91 9.20 -7.09 6.64
C ILE A 91 9.51 -8.49 7.13
N ASP A 92 9.75 -8.58 8.42
CA ASP A 92 9.98 -9.83 9.16
C ASP A 92 9.33 -9.75 10.55
N ILE A 93 9.47 -10.80 11.35
CA ILE A 93 8.89 -10.86 12.70
C ILE A 93 9.45 -9.79 13.66
N ILE A 94 10.65 -9.25 13.39
CA ILE A 94 11.30 -8.24 14.23
C ILE A 94 10.78 -6.84 13.86
N THR A 95 10.68 -6.54 12.57
CA THR A 95 10.35 -5.21 12.05
C THR A 95 8.85 -4.97 11.90
N LEU A 96 8.03 -6.02 11.91
CA LEU A 96 6.60 -5.95 11.60
C LEU A 96 5.83 -4.95 12.49
N GLN A 97 6.06 -4.96 13.80
CA GLN A 97 5.29 -4.09 14.70
C GLN A 97 5.55 -2.61 14.42
N ASP A 98 6.81 -2.23 14.20
CA ASP A 98 7.18 -0.86 13.86
C ASP A 98 6.60 -0.47 12.49
N HIS A 99 6.64 -1.39 11.54
CA HIS A 99 6.03 -1.20 10.23
C HIS A 99 4.52 -0.93 10.31
N LEU A 100 3.77 -1.72 11.08
CA LEU A 100 2.34 -1.52 11.30
C LEU A 100 2.05 -0.19 11.99
N ASN A 101 2.85 0.21 12.97
CA ASN A 101 2.73 1.49 13.64
C ASN A 101 2.93 2.66 12.65
N ILE A 102 3.90 2.57 11.76
CA ILE A 102 4.16 3.57 10.71
C ILE A 102 2.96 3.68 9.77
N ILE A 103 2.40 2.56 9.31
CA ILE A 103 1.21 2.57 8.44
C ILE A 103 0.02 3.23 9.15
N ALA A 104 -0.22 2.87 10.42
CA ALA A 104 -1.29 3.46 11.21
C ALA A 104 -1.16 4.98 11.37
N LEU A 105 0.07 5.48 11.61
CA LEU A 105 0.35 6.92 11.68
C LEU A 105 0.12 7.61 10.33
N LYS A 106 0.58 7.03 9.22
CA LYS A 106 0.37 7.56 7.87
C LYS A 106 -1.13 7.59 7.52
N LEU A 107 -1.88 6.54 7.87
CA LEU A 107 -3.33 6.53 7.67
C LEU A 107 -4.01 7.65 8.45
N LYS A 108 -3.67 7.81 9.73
CA LYS A 108 -4.21 8.88 10.57
C LYS A 108 -3.93 10.26 9.99
N GLN A 109 -2.71 10.49 9.52
CA GLN A 109 -2.30 11.74 8.86
C GLN A 109 -3.12 11.95 7.58
N PHE A 110 -3.17 10.97 6.69
CA PHE A 110 -3.95 11.05 5.45
C PHE A 110 -5.42 11.38 5.72
N MET A 111 -6.03 10.73 6.71
CA MET A 111 -7.41 10.99 7.09
C MET A 111 -7.62 12.42 7.61
N SER A 112 -6.66 13.00 8.32
CA SER A 112 -6.74 14.38 8.81
C SER A 112 -6.56 15.42 7.71
N GLU A 113 -5.77 15.10 6.68
CA GLU A 113 -5.52 15.97 5.53
C GLU A 113 -6.64 15.88 4.47
N HIS A 114 -7.40 14.77 4.44
CA HIS A 114 -8.43 14.46 3.44
C HIS A 114 -9.77 14.10 4.06
N PRO A 115 -10.42 15.01 4.82
CA PRO A 115 -11.70 14.72 5.47
C PRO A 115 -12.83 14.41 4.48
N GLU A 116 -12.73 14.89 3.24
CA GLU A 116 -13.68 14.59 2.16
C GLU A 116 -13.70 13.10 1.77
N VAL A 117 -12.56 12.42 1.85
CA VAL A 117 -12.46 10.97 1.58
C VAL A 117 -13.22 10.20 2.66
N ILE A 118 -13.05 10.59 3.92
CA ILE A 118 -13.74 9.96 5.05
C ILE A 118 -15.26 10.12 4.92
N ASN A 119 -15.72 11.30 4.58
CA ASN A 119 -17.15 11.57 4.42
C ASN A 119 -17.77 10.72 3.30
N ARG A 120 -17.03 10.44 2.23
CA ARG A 120 -17.49 9.54 1.15
C ARG A 120 -17.55 8.07 1.57
N LEU A 121 -16.66 7.64 2.47
CA LEU A 121 -16.61 6.25 2.96
C LEU A 121 -17.65 5.97 4.07
N MET A 122 -18.15 7.03 4.71
CA MET A 122 -19.12 6.94 5.82
C MET A 122 -20.58 7.04 5.35
N ASN A 123 -20.82 7.55 4.14
CA ASN A 123 -22.15 7.65 3.51
C ASN A 123 -22.35 6.54 2.47
#